data_ef35c9a0d1e8d2e3bf33caf2da655fab
#
_entry.id   ef35c9a0d1e8d2e3bf33caf2da655fab
#
_cell.length_a   1.000
_cell.length_b   1.000
_cell.length_c   1.000
_cell.angle_alpha   90.00
_cell.angle_beta   90.00
_cell.angle_gamma   90.00
#
_symmetry.space_group_name_H-M   'P 1'
#
loop_
_entity.id
_entity.type
_entity.pdbx_description
1 polymer ?
#
loop_
_entity_poly.entity_id
_entity_poly.type
_entity_poly.pdbx_seq_one_letter_code
_entity_poly.pdbx_strand_id
1 'polypeptide(L)'
;MLLVSLLRVAARYWRGQRPYVEDMERIVRYMRRRRERGLSAVPSSLVERMQGLGQSNPNRLVGLQMRKLRRTVEYVYRYVPFYYEAMDAQGVKPTDIRSLADVHKLPITRREQLAENPEAFISRYPGLVATTTAQTGGTTGKPLQVYLTTEELHYYAAGEALTGLMMGWLGPAEIFQTHFTVDEAIESIVLTRAAHKAGTLVLTFGTTGTLDDHVESIFRERHIPGKKPKVSWLMASPSHLWALTRQAEEMGVDFRDSGLQRITTGGAMVSEDLKQRVMETWGIPLIEGYGLTETLTCAAGQCGKSERMHFTDVTGYAEVLDPQTEEPVPPGQPGVLTITTFYPDRELMPLLRYWTDDLVILSPDRTCACGLPTTQILDIVGRADHMVKVGLQAFYPQEIGDSLLAFPELVMPPRFTLRTEQREDAQYAIVDVELSASLSPEESEPLRQRIADGIVLSRYWQVKIGAVKLVVNLRPAGSLEHPFAYKHRHLVLAQRNE
;
A
#
# COMPACT_ATOMS: atom_id res chain seq x y z
N MET A 1 -35.50 10.04 5.59
CA MET A 1 -34.69 9.17 4.67
C MET A 1 -33.23 9.00 5.13
N LEU A 2 -32.47 10.05 5.44
CA LEU A 2 -31.06 9.92 5.89
C LEU A 2 -30.91 9.06 7.16
N LEU A 3 -31.70 9.30 8.21
CA LEU A 3 -31.66 8.52 9.45
C LEU A 3 -31.90 7.03 9.17
N VAL A 4 -32.82 6.72 8.28
CA VAL A 4 -33.11 5.33 7.85
C VAL A 4 -31.88 4.71 7.18
N SER A 5 -31.20 5.45 6.26
CA SER A 5 -29.99 4.96 5.63
C SER A 5 -28.85 4.76 6.64
N LEU A 6 -28.65 5.68 7.59
CA LEU A 6 -27.65 5.51 8.66
C LEU A 6 -27.94 4.27 9.53
N LEU A 7 -29.20 4.08 9.93
CA LEU A 7 -29.60 2.91 10.72
C LEU A 7 -29.43 1.59 9.93
N ARG A 8 -29.77 1.58 8.64
CA ARG A 8 -29.58 0.40 7.78
C ARG A 8 -28.10 0.07 7.58
N VAL A 9 -27.28 1.07 7.27
CA VAL A 9 -25.82 0.88 7.13
C VAL A 9 -25.25 0.30 8.43
N ALA A 10 -25.54 0.92 9.57
CA ALA A 10 -25.09 0.45 10.88
C ALA A 10 -25.60 -0.97 11.18
N ALA A 11 -26.88 -1.24 10.98
CA ALA A 11 -27.47 -2.55 11.28
C ALA A 11 -26.89 -3.68 10.43
N ARG A 12 -26.72 -3.45 9.12
CA ARG A 12 -26.12 -4.43 8.22
C ARG A 12 -24.66 -4.66 8.56
N TYR A 13 -23.92 -3.57 8.76
CA TYR A 13 -22.52 -3.63 9.15
C TYR A 13 -22.30 -4.49 10.40
N TRP A 14 -23.00 -4.22 11.49
CA TRP A 14 -22.87 -4.99 12.73
C TRP A 14 -23.37 -6.44 12.62
N ARG A 15 -24.20 -6.75 11.63
CA ARG A 15 -24.56 -8.13 11.30
C ARG A 15 -23.53 -8.83 10.42
N GLY A 16 -22.41 -8.18 10.06
CA GLY A 16 -21.43 -8.70 9.14
C GLY A 16 -21.94 -8.82 7.70
N GLN A 17 -22.87 -7.96 7.31
CA GLN A 17 -23.43 -7.85 5.96
C GLN A 17 -22.87 -6.60 5.29
N ARG A 18 -22.67 -6.66 3.98
CA ARG A 18 -22.33 -5.46 3.20
C ARG A 18 -23.50 -4.47 3.24
N PRO A 19 -23.26 -3.20 3.63
CA PRO A 19 -24.26 -2.15 3.48
C PRO A 19 -24.75 -2.00 2.04
N TYR A 20 -25.98 -1.56 1.86
CA TYR A 20 -26.44 -1.20 0.52
C TYR A 20 -25.70 0.04 0.02
N VAL A 21 -25.20 -0.02 -1.20
CA VAL A 21 -24.46 1.08 -1.84
C VAL A 21 -25.32 2.35 -1.91
N GLU A 22 -26.59 2.22 -2.22
CA GLU A 22 -27.55 3.34 -2.29
C GLU A 22 -27.68 4.08 -0.96
N ASP A 23 -27.69 3.35 0.17
CA ASP A 23 -27.74 3.96 1.49
C ASP A 23 -26.44 4.69 1.82
N MET A 24 -25.29 4.10 1.48
CA MET A 24 -23.98 4.74 1.61
C MET A 24 -23.90 6.01 0.76
N GLU A 25 -24.33 5.97 -0.50
CA GLU A 25 -24.34 7.12 -1.40
C GLU A 25 -25.27 8.25 -0.92
N ARG A 26 -26.38 7.92 -0.26
CA ARG A 26 -27.23 8.94 0.38
C ARG A 26 -26.48 9.65 1.51
N ILE A 27 -25.70 8.90 2.29
CA ILE A 27 -24.87 9.46 3.36
C ILE A 27 -23.76 10.34 2.75
N VAL A 28 -23.08 9.85 1.70
CA VAL A 28 -22.07 10.63 0.96
C VAL A 28 -22.65 11.95 0.45
N ARG A 29 -23.82 11.92 -0.21
CA ARG A 29 -24.49 13.14 -0.70
C ARG A 29 -24.84 14.11 0.41
N TYR A 30 -25.27 13.61 1.57
CA TYR A 30 -25.54 14.46 2.73
C TYR A 30 -24.28 15.12 3.26
N MET A 31 -23.20 14.34 3.43
CA MET A 31 -21.91 14.84 3.93
C MET A 31 -21.31 15.88 2.97
N ARG A 32 -21.39 15.62 1.66
CA ARG A 32 -20.98 16.56 0.62
C ARG A 32 -21.72 17.89 0.72
N ARG A 33 -23.05 17.86 0.82
CA ARG A 33 -23.89 19.08 0.98
C ARG A 33 -23.55 19.88 2.24
N ARG A 34 -23.16 19.20 3.32
CA ARG A 34 -22.69 19.91 4.53
C ARG A 34 -21.38 20.63 4.26
N ARG A 35 -20.44 19.98 3.58
CA ARG A 35 -19.17 20.58 3.17
C ARG A 35 -19.37 21.76 2.21
N GLU A 36 -20.30 21.67 1.28
CA GLU A 36 -20.69 22.78 0.38
C GLU A 36 -21.15 24.02 1.15
N ARG A 37 -21.71 23.82 2.33
CA ARG A 37 -22.16 24.90 3.26
C ARG A 37 -21.09 25.34 4.26
N GLY A 38 -19.85 24.91 4.13
CA GLY A 38 -18.76 25.21 5.06
C GLY A 38 -18.86 24.50 6.42
N LEU A 39 -19.73 23.48 6.54
CA LEU A 39 -19.90 22.72 7.75
C LEU A 39 -19.02 21.46 7.74
N SER A 40 -18.69 20.92 8.92
CA SER A 40 -18.05 19.61 9.01
C SER A 40 -18.93 18.53 8.36
N ALA A 41 -18.32 17.52 7.71
CA ALA A 41 -19.05 16.44 7.03
C ALA A 41 -19.98 15.70 8.02
N VAL A 42 -19.50 15.48 9.23
CA VAL A 42 -20.24 14.83 10.32
C VAL A 42 -20.37 15.81 11.49
N PRO A 43 -21.54 15.93 12.12
CA PRO A 43 -21.69 16.70 13.35
C PRO A 43 -20.74 16.19 14.46
N SER A 44 -20.09 17.10 15.20
CA SER A 44 -19.11 16.75 16.25
C SER A 44 -19.70 15.80 17.29
N SER A 45 -20.95 16.03 17.69
CA SER A 45 -21.66 15.16 18.64
C SER A 45 -21.84 13.71 18.14
N LEU A 46 -21.90 13.50 16.83
CA LEU A 46 -21.97 12.16 16.25
C LEU A 46 -20.58 11.51 16.22
N VAL A 47 -19.53 12.27 15.91
CA VAL A 47 -18.14 11.80 15.96
C VAL A 47 -17.77 11.35 17.37
N GLU A 48 -18.06 12.17 18.38
CA GLU A 48 -17.81 11.85 19.79
C GLU A 48 -18.53 10.56 20.22
N ARG A 49 -19.81 10.40 19.81
CA ARG A 49 -20.57 9.16 20.08
C ARG A 49 -19.97 7.94 19.39
N MET A 50 -19.52 8.08 18.14
CA MET A 50 -18.89 6.98 17.40
C MET A 50 -17.56 6.59 18.04
N GLN A 51 -16.74 7.55 18.43
CA GLN A 51 -15.49 7.31 19.16
C GLN A 51 -15.73 6.63 20.50
N GLY A 52 -16.70 7.12 21.29
CA GLY A 52 -17.09 6.51 22.56
C GLY A 52 -17.62 5.08 22.40
N LEU A 53 -18.35 4.78 21.32
CA LEU A 53 -18.82 3.41 21.02
C LEU A 53 -17.68 2.48 20.60
N GLY A 54 -16.66 2.99 19.91
CA GLY A 54 -15.45 2.23 19.52
C GLY A 54 -14.58 1.90 20.74
N GLN A 55 -14.38 2.86 21.64
CA GLN A 55 -13.56 2.71 22.84
C GLN A 55 -14.22 1.88 23.94
N SER A 56 -15.55 1.93 24.04
CA SER A 56 -16.30 1.29 25.15
C SER A 56 -16.42 -0.23 25.07
N ASN A 57 -16.08 -0.86 23.92
CA ASN A 57 -16.15 -2.32 23.81
C ASN A 57 -15.24 -2.88 22.71
N PRO A 58 -13.93 -3.12 23.00
CA PRO A 58 -12.99 -3.71 22.04
C PRO A 58 -13.42 -5.09 21.53
N ASN A 59 -14.22 -5.84 22.29
CA ASN A 59 -14.74 -7.15 21.87
C ASN A 59 -15.77 -7.06 20.74
N ARG A 60 -16.35 -5.89 20.47
CA ARG A 60 -17.31 -5.72 19.36
C ARG A 60 -16.66 -5.95 18.00
N LEU A 61 -15.45 -5.43 17.80
CA LEU A 61 -14.70 -5.62 16.55
C LEU A 61 -14.35 -7.09 16.37
N VAL A 62 -13.83 -7.74 17.41
CA VAL A 62 -13.52 -9.19 17.40
C VAL A 62 -14.77 -10.00 17.07
N GLY A 63 -15.91 -9.68 17.67
CA GLY A 63 -17.18 -10.33 17.37
C GLY A 63 -17.67 -10.11 15.96
N LEU A 64 -17.43 -8.93 15.37
CA LEU A 64 -17.72 -8.64 13.97
C LEU A 64 -16.80 -9.45 13.04
N GLN A 65 -15.49 -9.41 13.28
CA GLN A 65 -14.50 -10.18 12.51
C GLN A 65 -14.84 -11.68 12.53
N MET A 66 -15.19 -12.23 13.69
CA MET A 66 -15.56 -13.64 13.80
C MET A 66 -16.82 -13.99 12.98
N ARG A 67 -17.84 -13.13 13.01
CA ARG A 67 -19.05 -13.35 12.19
C ARG A 67 -18.73 -13.31 10.69
N LYS A 68 -17.90 -12.37 10.27
CA LYS A 68 -17.48 -12.25 8.86
C LYS A 68 -16.59 -13.41 8.46
N LEU A 69 -15.62 -13.79 9.29
CA LEU A 69 -14.76 -14.94 9.03
C LEU A 69 -15.56 -16.22 8.79
N ARG A 70 -16.49 -16.56 9.68
CA ARG A 70 -17.34 -17.75 9.51
C ARG A 70 -18.10 -17.73 8.19
N ARG A 71 -18.71 -16.60 7.86
CA ARG A 71 -19.41 -16.43 6.59
C ARG A 71 -18.49 -16.55 5.39
N THR A 72 -17.29 -16.00 5.50
CA THR A 72 -16.27 -16.11 4.44
C THR A 72 -15.90 -17.57 4.22
N VAL A 73 -15.58 -18.30 5.29
CA VAL A 73 -15.19 -19.70 5.19
C VAL A 73 -16.32 -20.57 4.63
N GLU A 74 -17.57 -20.40 5.11
CA GLU A 74 -18.75 -21.08 4.56
C GLU A 74 -18.93 -20.76 3.07
N TYR A 75 -18.77 -19.48 2.70
CA TYR A 75 -18.94 -19.00 1.34
C TYR A 75 -17.88 -19.58 0.39
N VAL A 76 -16.60 -19.48 0.74
CA VAL A 76 -15.52 -19.96 -0.12
C VAL A 76 -15.51 -21.48 -0.24
N TYR A 77 -15.81 -22.20 0.84
CA TYR A 77 -15.95 -23.65 0.80
C TYR A 77 -17.06 -24.12 -0.15
N ARG A 78 -18.13 -23.33 -0.25
CA ARG A 78 -19.28 -23.70 -1.12
C ARG A 78 -19.12 -23.26 -2.56
N TYR A 79 -18.46 -22.12 -2.79
CA TYR A 79 -18.54 -21.45 -4.09
C TYR A 79 -17.20 -21.19 -4.75
N VAL A 80 -16.07 -21.36 -4.09
CA VAL A 80 -14.74 -21.12 -4.66
C VAL A 80 -14.00 -22.44 -4.81
N PRO A 81 -13.77 -22.92 -6.05
CA PRO A 81 -13.22 -24.25 -6.29
C PRO A 81 -11.92 -24.53 -5.56
N PHE A 82 -10.97 -23.60 -5.64
CA PHE A 82 -9.67 -23.75 -4.97
C PHE A 82 -9.82 -24.03 -3.48
N TYR A 83 -10.66 -23.30 -2.78
CA TYR A 83 -10.80 -23.47 -1.32
C TYR A 83 -11.59 -24.72 -0.94
N TYR A 84 -12.54 -25.13 -1.78
CA TYR A 84 -13.19 -26.43 -1.56
C TYR A 84 -12.17 -27.56 -1.60
N GLU A 85 -11.36 -27.61 -2.66
CA GLU A 85 -10.35 -28.66 -2.86
C GLU A 85 -9.25 -28.61 -1.77
N ALA A 86 -8.71 -27.43 -1.47
CA ALA A 86 -7.65 -27.26 -0.48
C ALA A 86 -8.11 -27.62 0.94
N MET A 87 -9.30 -27.19 1.35
CA MET A 87 -9.84 -27.49 2.67
C MET A 87 -10.25 -28.97 2.79
N ASP A 88 -10.83 -29.56 1.72
CA ASP A 88 -11.21 -30.96 1.71
C ASP A 88 -9.98 -31.89 1.80
N ALA A 89 -8.91 -31.56 1.07
CA ALA A 89 -7.63 -32.27 1.14
C ALA A 89 -6.99 -32.22 2.54
N GLN A 90 -7.18 -31.13 3.28
CA GLN A 90 -6.71 -30.97 4.64
C GLN A 90 -7.68 -31.53 5.69
N GLY A 91 -8.87 -31.99 5.29
CA GLY A 91 -9.92 -32.46 6.20
C GLY A 91 -10.56 -31.35 7.04
N VAL A 92 -10.39 -30.07 6.65
CA VAL A 92 -10.92 -28.92 7.36
C VAL A 92 -12.31 -28.58 6.85
N LYS A 93 -13.26 -28.41 7.77
CA LYS A 93 -14.64 -28.00 7.44
C LYS A 93 -14.94 -26.62 8.02
N PRO A 94 -15.90 -25.87 7.45
CA PRO A 94 -16.30 -24.55 7.96
C PRO A 94 -16.67 -24.57 9.45
N THR A 95 -17.22 -25.67 9.97
CA THR A 95 -17.60 -25.86 11.37
C THR A 95 -16.42 -25.92 12.35
N ASP A 96 -15.21 -26.13 11.84
CA ASP A 96 -13.98 -26.22 12.64
C ASP A 96 -13.44 -24.83 13.00
N ILE A 97 -13.94 -23.78 12.34
CA ILE A 97 -13.56 -22.39 12.58
C ILE A 97 -14.52 -21.77 13.60
N ARG A 98 -14.16 -21.85 14.87
CA ARG A 98 -14.99 -21.42 16.01
C ARG A 98 -14.54 -20.12 16.63
N SER A 99 -13.25 -19.79 16.50
CA SER A 99 -12.61 -18.57 16.99
C SER A 99 -11.67 -17.97 15.96
N LEU A 100 -11.21 -16.73 16.14
CA LEU A 100 -10.20 -16.13 15.27
C LEU A 100 -8.87 -16.90 15.35
N ALA A 101 -8.59 -17.55 16.47
CA ALA A 101 -7.40 -18.38 16.60
C ALA A 101 -7.43 -19.61 15.67
N ASP A 102 -8.61 -20.07 15.26
CA ASP A 102 -8.72 -21.22 14.35
C ASP A 102 -8.36 -20.90 12.89
N VAL A 103 -8.07 -19.63 12.59
CA VAL A 103 -7.66 -19.21 11.22
C VAL A 103 -6.44 -20.00 10.74
N HIS A 104 -5.52 -20.38 11.63
CA HIS A 104 -4.34 -21.19 11.29
C HIS A 104 -4.67 -22.54 10.63
N LYS A 105 -5.89 -23.07 10.84
CA LYS A 105 -6.36 -24.32 10.21
C LYS A 105 -6.69 -24.16 8.71
N LEU A 106 -6.91 -22.92 8.26
CA LEU A 106 -7.25 -22.62 6.87
C LEU A 106 -6.00 -22.67 5.99
N PRO A 107 -6.13 -23.04 4.71
CA PRO A 107 -5.01 -23.07 3.79
C PRO A 107 -4.43 -21.68 3.57
N ILE A 108 -3.10 -21.60 3.49
CA ILE A 108 -2.40 -20.39 3.05
C ILE A 108 -2.51 -20.31 1.53
N THR A 109 -2.91 -19.13 1.03
CA THR A 109 -2.94 -18.82 -0.40
C THR A 109 -1.63 -18.16 -0.79
N ARG A 110 -0.92 -18.75 -1.75
CA ARG A 110 0.32 -18.21 -2.29
C ARG A 110 0.09 -17.46 -3.60
N ARG A 111 0.96 -16.47 -3.85
CA ARG A 111 0.91 -15.67 -5.07
C ARG A 111 1.00 -16.53 -6.33
N GLU A 112 1.86 -17.55 -6.34
CA GLU A 112 2.10 -18.44 -7.46
C GLU A 112 0.83 -19.22 -7.84
N GLN A 113 0.11 -19.74 -6.84
CA GLN A 113 -1.16 -20.45 -7.05
C GLN A 113 -2.20 -19.56 -7.73
N LEU A 114 -2.27 -18.31 -7.28
CA LEU A 114 -3.19 -17.32 -7.83
C LEU A 114 -2.79 -16.89 -9.25
N ALA A 115 -1.49 -16.78 -9.53
CA ALA A 115 -0.96 -16.41 -10.86
C ALA A 115 -1.06 -17.57 -11.87
N GLU A 116 -0.96 -18.81 -11.42
CA GLU A 116 -1.07 -19.99 -12.29
C GLU A 116 -2.52 -20.26 -12.73
N ASN A 117 -3.46 -20.14 -11.81
CA ASN A 117 -4.87 -20.39 -12.08
C ASN A 117 -5.80 -19.41 -11.34
N PRO A 118 -5.87 -18.15 -11.77
CA PRO A 118 -6.71 -17.15 -11.14
C PRO A 118 -8.20 -17.51 -11.15
N GLU A 119 -8.65 -18.26 -12.16
CA GLU A 119 -10.06 -18.63 -12.32
C GLU A 119 -10.54 -19.65 -11.26
N ALA A 120 -9.64 -20.43 -10.66
CA ALA A 120 -9.97 -21.33 -9.56
C ALA A 120 -10.36 -20.58 -8.27
N PHE A 121 -9.97 -19.32 -8.15
CA PHE A 121 -10.30 -18.45 -7.03
C PHE A 121 -11.57 -17.62 -7.24
N ILE A 122 -12.16 -17.68 -8.44
CA ILE A 122 -13.40 -16.96 -8.74
C ILE A 122 -14.58 -17.73 -8.14
N SER A 123 -15.41 -17.00 -7.39
CA SER A 123 -16.65 -17.54 -6.83
C SER A 123 -17.66 -17.92 -7.92
N ARG A 124 -18.21 -19.12 -7.80
CA ARG A 124 -19.30 -19.64 -8.63
C ARG A 124 -20.69 -19.33 -8.05
N TYR A 125 -20.79 -18.33 -7.19
CA TYR A 125 -22.07 -17.91 -6.64
C TYR A 125 -22.98 -17.39 -7.77
N PRO A 126 -24.24 -17.87 -7.87
CA PRO A 126 -25.13 -17.49 -8.97
C PRO A 126 -25.37 -15.97 -9.04
N GLY A 127 -25.25 -15.41 -10.23
CA GLY A 127 -25.50 -13.98 -10.49
C GLY A 127 -24.30 -13.07 -10.29
N LEU A 128 -23.14 -13.56 -9.84
CA LEU A 128 -21.92 -12.77 -9.86
C LEU A 128 -21.36 -12.70 -11.29
N VAL A 129 -21.01 -11.49 -11.70
CA VAL A 129 -20.40 -11.21 -13.02
C VAL A 129 -19.13 -10.41 -12.81
N ALA A 130 -18.01 -10.92 -13.32
CA ALA A 130 -16.77 -10.18 -13.41
C ALA A 130 -16.92 -9.06 -14.44
N THR A 131 -16.73 -7.82 -14.04
CA THR A 131 -16.86 -6.65 -14.91
C THR A 131 -15.59 -5.82 -15.00
N THR A 132 -14.65 -6.07 -14.12
CA THR A 132 -13.38 -5.36 -14.07
C THR A 132 -12.27 -6.34 -13.73
N THR A 133 -11.14 -6.20 -14.40
CA THR A 133 -9.90 -6.88 -14.06
C THR A 133 -8.83 -5.84 -13.71
N ALA A 134 -7.99 -6.19 -12.76
CA ALA A 134 -6.77 -5.47 -12.44
C ALA A 134 -5.58 -6.42 -12.55
N GLN A 135 -4.44 -5.89 -12.98
CA GLN A 135 -3.20 -6.65 -13.05
C GLN A 135 -2.17 -6.06 -12.10
N THR A 136 -1.43 -6.92 -11.42
CA THR A 136 -0.25 -6.47 -10.72
C THR A 136 0.95 -6.51 -11.66
N GLY A 137 1.76 -5.47 -11.67
CA GLY A 137 3.06 -5.52 -12.34
C GLY A 137 3.92 -6.59 -11.67
N GLY A 138 3.96 -7.79 -12.24
CA GLY A 138 4.71 -8.91 -11.67
C GLY A 138 6.21 -8.61 -11.56
N THR A 139 6.79 -8.65 -10.36
CA THR A 139 8.25 -8.53 -10.15
C THR A 139 8.97 -9.83 -10.49
N THR A 140 8.28 -10.95 -10.47
CA THR A 140 8.85 -12.30 -10.53
C THR A 140 8.37 -13.13 -11.72
N GLY A 141 7.69 -12.55 -12.74
CA GLY A 141 7.27 -13.31 -13.92
C GLY A 141 5.87 -12.98 -14.43
N LYS A 142 4.88 -13.84 -14.21
CA LYS A 142 3.53 -13.66 -14.74
C LYS A 142 2.78 -12.55 -13.98
N PRO A 143 2.14 -11.59 -14.70
CA PRO A 143 1.23 -10.65 -14.08
C PRO A 143 0.08 -11.40 -13.40
N LEU A 144 -0.24 -11.01 -12.18
CA LEU A 144 -1.37 -11.58 -11.48
C LEU A 144 -2.63 -10.83 -11.86
N GLN A 145 -3.70 -11.57 -12.19
CA GLN A 145 -4.99 -11.00 -12.53
C GLN A 145 -5.97 -11.13 -11.36
N VAL A 146 -6.63 -10.04 -11.06
CA VAL A 146 -7.67 -9.94 -10.03
C VAL A 146 -8.96 -9.47 -10.67
N TYR A 147 -10.07 -10.12 -10.32
CA TYR A 147 -11.38 -9.83 -10.89
C TYR A 147 -12.32 -9.22 -9.86
N LEU A 148 -13.17 -8.29 -10.30
CA LEU A 148 -14.15 -7.59 -9.47
C LEU A 148 -15.50 -7.50 -10.15
N THR A 149 -16.54 -7.40 -9.33
CA THR A 149 -17.87 -7.00 -9.77
C THR A 149 -18.02 -5.47 -9.78
N THR A 150 -19.01 -4.97 -10.52
CA THR A 150 -19.38 -3.55 -10.47
C THR A 150 -19.82 -3.14 -9.07
N GLU A 151 -20.51 -4.01 -8.36
CA GLU A 151 -21.00 -3.78 -7.00
C GLU A 151 -19.86 -3.63 -6.00
N GLU A 152 -18.81 -4.45 -6.12
CA GLU A 152 -17.59 -4.30 -5.30
C GLU A 152 -16.96 -2.93 -5.51
N LEU A 153 -16.76 -2.52 -6.78
CA LEU A 153 -16.18 -1.21 -7.08
C LEU A 153 -17.02 -0.04 -6.56
N HIS A 154 -18.35 -0.13 -6.69
CA HIS A 154 -19.25 0.90 -6.17
C HIS A 154 -19.23 0.97 -4.65
N TYR A 155 -19.18 -0.18 -3.99
CA TYR A 155 -19.09 -0.28 -2.52
C TYR A 155 -17.80 0.33 -2.01
N TYR A 156 -16.66 -0.01 -2.61
CA TYR A 156 -15.37 0.53 -2.23
C TYR A 156 -15.30 2.04 -2.44
N ALA A 157 -15.72 2.51 -3.61
CA ALA A 157 -15.75 3.93 -3.91
C ALA A 157 -16.69 4.73 -2.97
N ALA A 158 -17.79 4.14 -2.52
CA ALA A 158 -18.67 4.77 -1.53
C ALA A 158 -18.03 4.79 -0.14
N GLY A 159 -17.33 3.72 0.25
CA GLY A 159 -16.57 3.64 1.50
C GLY A 159 -15.46 4.68 1.56
N GLU A 160 -14.64 4.75 0.53
CA GLU A 160 -13.57 5.74 0.42
C GLU A 160 -14.09 7.18 0.39
N ALA A 161 -15.21 7.43 -0.30
CA ALA A 161 -15.85 8.75 -0.29
C ALA A 161 -16.34 9.15 1.11
N LEU A 162 -16.91 8.21 1.88
CA LEU A 162 -17.30 8.44 3.26
C LEU A 162 -16.10 8.77 4.14
N THR A 163 -15.06 7.96 4.07
CA THR A 163 -13.80 8.15 4.81
C THR A 163 -13.16 9.48 4.45
N GLY A 164 -12.98 9.76 3.17
CA GLY A 164 -12.36 10.99 2.68
C GLY A 164 -13.11 12.25 3.07
N LEU A 165 -14.46 12.23 3.05
CA LEU A 165 -15.29 13.33 3.52
C LEU A 165 -15.20 13.52 5.04
N MET A 166 -15.17 12.42 5.80
CA MET A 166 -15.05 12.47 7.28
C MET A 166 -13.70 13.03 7.70
N MET A 167 -12.64 12.55 7.07
CA MET A 167 -11.25 12.98 7.35
C MET A 167 -10.91 14.35 6.74
N GLY A 168 -11.75 14.88 5.87
CA GLY A 168 -11.53 16.16 5.18
C GLY A 168 -10.54 16.09 4.02
N TRP A 169 -10.26 14.90 3.50
CA TRP A 169 -9.39 14.71 2.33
C TRP A 169 -10.11 14.97 1.03
N LEU A 170 -11.35 14.53 0.98
CA LEU A 170 -12.24 14.72 -0.14
C LEU A 170 -13.30 15.75 0.23
N GLY A 171 -13.78 16.47 -0.76
CA GLY A 171 -14.85 17.43 -0.61
C GLY A 171 -15.06 18.30 -1.83
N PRO A 172 -16.19 19.02 -1.87
CA PRO A 172 -16.57 19.79 -3.07
C PRO A 172 -15.60 20.92 -3.41
N ALA A 173 -14.88 21.48 -2.43
CA ALA A 173 -13.89 22.52 -2.66
C ALA A 173 -12.50 21.97 -3.05
N GLU A 174 -12.24 20.70 -2.80
CA GLU A 174 -10.91 20.13 -2.94
C GLU A 174 -10.53 19.87 -4.41
N ILE A 175 -9.21 19.99 -4.70
CA ILE A 175 -8.58 19.59 -5.95
C ILE A 175 -7.52 18.55 -5.61
N PHE A 176 -7.70 17.37 -6.16
CA PHE A 176 -6.84 16.21 -5.98
C PHE A 176 -6.01 15.95 -7.24
N GLN A 177 -4.69 16.01 -7.14
CA GLN A 177 -3.78 15.62 -8.20
C GLN A 177 -3.18 14.25 -7.89
N THR A 178 -3.37 13.32 -8.80
CA THR A 178 -2.83 11.97 -8.67
C THR A 178 -1.92 11.61 -9.84
N HIS A 179 -0.82 10.94 -9.53
CA HIS A 179 0.14 10.41 -10.48
C HIS A 179 0.07 8.88 -10.59
N PHE A 180 -0.90 8.25 -9.95
CA PHE A 180 -1.21 6.85 -10.20
C PHE A 180 -2.16 6.72 -11.37
N THR A 181 -1.82 5.86 -12.31
CA THR A 181 -2.69 5.53 -13.45
C THR A 181 -3.56 4.31 -13.13
N VAL A 182 -4.61 4.16 -13.93
CA VAL A 182 -5.51 2.99 -13.85
C VAL A 182 -4.76 1.67 -14.13
N ASP A 183 -3.73 1.74 -14.98
CA ASP A 183 -2.92 0.60 -15.37
C ASP A 183 -1.97 0.14 -14.26
N GLU A 184 -1.68 1.02 -13.30
CA GLU A 184 -0.70 0.78 -12.24
C GLU A 184 -1.33 0.30 -10.95
N ALA A 185 -2.50 0.83 -10.64
CA ALA A 185 -3.16 0.54 -9.37
C ALA A 185 -4.68 0.60 -9.51
N ILE A 186 -5.35 -0.49 -9.14
CA ILE A 186 -6.82 -0.54 -9.06
C ILE A 186 -7.37 0.53 -8.10
N GLU A 187 -6.58 0.90 -7.08
CA GLU A 187 -6.90 1.96 -6.14
C GLU A 187 -7.16 3.29 -6.86
N SER A 188 -6.50 3.56 -7.99
CA SER A 188 -6.75 4.76 -8.80
C SER A 188 -8.18 4.83 -9.30
N ILE A 189 -8.77 3.70 -9.71
CA ILE A 189 -10.18 3.63 -10.12
C ILE A 189 -11.08 3.92 -8.93
N VAL A 190 -10.82 3.30 -7.79
CA VAL A 190 -11.62 3.44 -6.58
C VAL A 190 -11.55 4.87 -6.04
N LEU A 191 -10.34 5.41 -5.89
CA LEU A 191 -10.12 6.77 -5.37
C LEU A 191 -10.68 7.85 -6.29
N THR A 192 -10.52 7.72 -7.62
CA THR A 192 -11.10 8.66 -8.57
C THR A 192 -12.62 8.66 -8.48
N ARG A 193 -13.26 7.49 -8.42
CA ARG A 193 -14.71 7.37 -8.24
C ARG A 193 -15.17 7.92 -6.90
N ALA A 194 -14.40 7.69 -5.82
CA ALA A 194 -14.67 8.22 -4.49
C ALA A 194 -14.60 9.76 -4.48
N ALA A 195 -13.56 10.32 -5.10
CA ALA A 195 -13.38 11.75 -5.24
C ALA A 195 -14.55 12.40 -6.00
N HIS A 196 -14.99 11.81 -7.11
CA HIS A 196 -16.16 12.28 -7.86
C HIS A 196 -17.44 12.23 -7.00
N LYS A 197 -17.67 11.14 -6.25
CA LYS A 197 -18.82 11.04 -5.33
C LYS A 197 -18.78 12.14 -4.27
N ALA A 198 -17.61 12.48 -3.75
CA ALA A 198 -17.39 13.55 -2.78
C ALA A 198 -17.46 14.96 -3.38
N GLY A 199 -17.47 15.07 -4.70
CA GLY A 199 -17.47 16.36 -5.42
C GLY A 199 -16.08 16.99 -5.56
N THR A 200 -15.02 16.25 -5.33
CA THR A 200 -13.63 16.68 -5.52
C THR A 200 -13.29 16.75 -7.00
N LEU A 201 -12.57 17.77 -7.43
CA LEU A 201 -11.98 17.83 -8.76
C LEU A 201 -10.72 16.95 -8.79
N VAL A 202 -10.64 16.03 -9.74
CA VAL A 202 -9.48 15.14 -9.90
C VAL A 202 -8.68 15.56 -11.12
N LEU A 203 -7.38 15.72 -10.95
CA LEU A 203 -6.39 15.91 -11.99
C LEU A 203 -5.54 14.65 -12.06
N THR A 204 -5.63 13.93 -13.16
CA THR A 204 -4.87 12.69 -13.37
C THR A 204 -3.67 12.98 -14.26
N PHE A 205 -2.49 12.82 -13.69
CA PHE A 205 -1.22 12.89 -14.40
C PHE A 205 -0.58 11.50 -14.31
N GLY A 206 -0.65 10.73 -15.33
CA GLY A 206 0.07 9.46 -15.37
C GLY A 206 1.51 9.65 -15.83
N THR A 207 1.88 8.94 -16.87
CA THR A 207 3.19 9.03 -17.53
C THR A 207 3.20 10.08 -18.65
N THR A 208 2.13 10.85 -18.84
CA THR A 208 1.99 11.84 -19.90
C THR A 208 2.40 13.23 -19.41
N GLY A 209 3.11 13.97 -20.24
CA GLY A 209 3.67 15.28 -19.89
C GLY A 209 5.07 15.17 -19.28
N THR A 210 5.65 16.32 -18.98
CA THR A 210 6.95 16.44 -18.33
C THR A 210 6.81 16.61 -16.82
N LEU A 211 7.88 16.42 -16.05
CA LEU A 211 7.88 16.75 -14.63
C LEU A 211 7.57 18.22 -14.38
N ASP A 212 8.02 19.11 -15.28
CA ASP A 212 7.69 20.55 -15.22
C ASP A 212 6.19 20.76 -15.28
N ASP A 213 5.50 20.17 -16.27
CA ASP A 213 4.03 20.26 -16.40
C ASP A 213 3.32 19.78 -15.11
N HIS A 214 3.85 18.71 -14.51
CA HIS A 214 3.29 18.15 -13.29
C HIS A 214 3.46 19.07 -12.09
N VAL A 215 4.65 19.69 -11.94
CA VAL A 215 4.94 20.67 -10.91
C VAL A 215 4.13 21.95 -11.14
N GLU A 216 4.16 22.51 -12.34
CA GLU A 216 3.39 23.69 -12.69
C GLU A 216 1.90 23.53 -12.38
N SER A 217 1.35 22.33 -12.61
CA SER A 217 -0.04 22.04 -12.27
C SER A 217 -0.35 22.19 -10.78
N ILE A 218 0.60 21.87 -9.89
CA ILE A 218 0.42 22.02 -8.44
C ILE A 218 0.25 23.50 -8.06
N PHE A 219 1.08 24.35 -8.64
CA PHE A 219 1.13 25.80 -8.34
C PHE A 219 0.13 26.64 -9.11
N ARG A 220 -0.37 26.12 -10.22
CA ARG A 220 -1.28 26.84 -11.13
C ARG A 220 -2.58 27.24 -10.43
N GLU A 221 -2.90 28.53 -10.47
CA GLU A 221 -4.20 29.04 -10.02
C GLU A 221 -5.32 28.70 -11.01
N ARG A 222 -6.45 28.28 -10.45
CA ARG A 222 -7.66 27.88 -11.18
C ARG A 222 -8.86 28.62 -10.64
N HIS A 223 -9.58 29.30 -11.53
CA HIS A 223 -10.79 30.03 -11.16
C HIS A 223 -12.05 29.21 -11.48
N ILE A 224 -12.17 28.05 -10.80
CA ILE A 224 -13.30 27.15 -10.97
C ILE A 224 -14.30 27.39 -9.83
N PRO A 225 -15.59 27.70 -10.13
CA PRO A 225 -16.57 27.98 -9.09
C PRO A 225 -16.67 26.87 -8.05
N GLY A 226 -16.60 27.23 -6.77
CA GLY A 226 -16.69 26.31 -5.64
C GLY A 226 -15.45 25.45 -5.40
N LYS A 227 -14.34 25.69 -6.12
CA LYS A 227 -13.07 24.99 -5.91
C LYS A 227 -12.04 25.90 -5.24
N LYS A 228 -11.09 25.28 -4.52
CA LYS A 228 -9.85 25.95 -4.11
C LYS A 228 -9.10 26.45 -5.35
N PRO A 229 -8.30 27.51 -5.22
CA PRO A 229 -7.57 28.03 -6.38
C PRO A 229 -6.46 27.10 -6.86
N LYS A 230 -5.87 26.31 -5.96
CA LYS A 230 -4.74 25.42 -6.25
C LYS A 230 -5.01 23.99 -5.81
N VAL A 231 -4.15 23.06 -6.19
CA VAL A 231 -4.19 21.66 -5.74
C VAL A 231 -4.07 21.62 -4.22
N SER A 232 -4.96 20.88 -3.57
CA SER A 232 -4.98 20.73 -2.11
C SER A 232 -4.49 19.37 -1.63
N TRP A 233 -4.51 18.37 -2.49
CA TRP A 233 -4.02 17.03 -2.20
C TRP A 233 -3.22 16.48 -3.38
N LEU A 234 -1.99 16.06 -3.11
CA LEU A 234 -1.09 15.39 -4.04
C LEU A 234 -0.93 13.92 -3.65
N MET A 235 -1.02 13.02 -4.62
CA MET A 235 -0.75 11.60 -4.43
C MET A 235 0.16 11.08 -5.55
N ALA A 236 1.27 10.50 -5.16
CA ALA A 236 2.25 9.90 -6.08
C ALA A 236 2.96 8.72 -5.41
N SER A 237 3.54 7.84 -6.22
CA SER A 237 4.45 6.81 -5.70
C SER A 237 5.69 7.46 -5.07
N PRO A 238 6.40 6.79 -4.15
CA PRO A 238 7.59 7.36 -3.51
C PRO A 238 8.62 7.91 -4.50
N SER A 239 8.93 7.17 -5.56
CA SER A 239 9.89 7.59 -6.58
C SER A 239 9.40 8.79 -7.40
N HIS A 240 8.12 8.80 -7.75
CA HIS A 240 7.56 9.93 -8.49
C HIS A 240 7.48 11.19 -7.60
N LEU A 241 7.14 11.02 -6.33
CA LEU A 241 7.14 12.13 -5.37
C LEU A 241 8.55 12.71 -5.16
N TRP A 242 9.56 11.84 -5.10
CA TRP A 242 10.96 12.27 -5.07
C TRP A 242 11.31 13.08 -6.31
N ALA A 243 10.96 12.58 -7.50
CA ALA A 243 11.22 13.29 -8.76
C ALA A 243 10.51 14.65 -8.84
N LEU A 244 9.23 14.71 -8.44
CA LEU A 244 8.47 15.96 -8.36
C LEU A 244 9.08 16.97 -7.38
N THR A 245 9.50 16.49 -6.20
CA THR A 245 10.11 17.35 -5.19
C THR A 245 11.40 17.97 -5.72
N ARG A 246 12.26 17.13 -6.29
CA ARG A 246 13.51 17.59 -6.90
C ARG A 246 13.27 18.57 -8.06
N GLN A 247 12.36 18.23 -8.96
CA GLN A 247 12.03 19.10 -10.10
C GLN A 247 11.49 20.47 -9.64
N ALA A 248 10.66 20.49 -8.61
CA ALA A 248 10.15 21.72 -8.03
C ALA A 248 11.27 22.58 -7.40
N GLU A 249 12.26 21.95 -6.76
CA GLU A 249 13.46 22.64 -6.26
C GLU A 249 14.30 23.24 -7.41
N GLU A 250 14.52 22.48 -8.48
CA GLU A 250 15.25 22.95 -9.69
C GLU A 250 14.54 24.10 -10.38
N MET A 251 13.21 24.12 -10.39
CA MET A 251 12.40 25.24 -10.91
C MET A 251 12.41 26.45 -9.97
N GLY A 252 12.92 26.34 -8.76
CA GLY A 252 13.01 27.43 -7.79
C GLY A 252 11.67 27.94 -7.29
N VAL A 253 10.62 27.10 -7.27
CA VAL A 253 9.28 27.50 -6.82
C VAL A 253 9.24 27.69 -5.30
N ASP A 254 8.44 28.64 -4.80
CA ASP A 254 8.17 28.75 -3.37
C ASP A 254 7.09 27.73 -2.97
N PHE A 255 7.50 26.71 -2.24
CA PHE A 255 6.61 25.62 -1.84
C PHE A 255 5.44 26.10 -0.96
N ARG A 256 5.59 27.20 -0.25
CA ARG A 256 4.51 27.83 0.54
C ARG A 256 3.35 28.31 -0.33
N ASP A 257 3.60 28.55 -1.59
CA ASP A 257 2.61 28.95 -2.58
C ASP A 257 1.90 27.76 -3.23
N SER A 258 2.22 26.53 -2.90
CA SER A 258 1.62 25.33 -3.51
C SER A 258 0.12 25.21 -3.29
N GLY A 259 -0.39 25.64 -2.13
CA GLY A 259 -1.78 25.41 -1.73
C GLY A 259 -2.04 23.98 -1.22
N LEU A 260 -1.05 23.11 -1.24
CA LEU A 260 -1.15 21.74 -0.75
C LEU A 260 -1.45 21.72 0.76
N GLN A 261 -2.32 20.83 1.15
CA GLN A 261 -2.68 20.54 2.54
C GLN A 261 -2.37 19.09 2.91
N ARG A 262 -2.08 18.28 1.90
CA ARG A 262 -1.84 16.85 2.05
C ARG A 262 -0.97 16.33 0.93
N ILE A 263 -0.02 15.49 1.32
CA ILE A 263 0.78 14.66 0.39
C ILE A 263 0.64 13.22 0.87
N THR A 264 0.25 12.32 -0.03
CA THR A 264 0.12 10.89 0.26
C THR A 264 0.93 10.07 -0.72
N THR A 265 1.42 8.95 -0.25
CA THR A 265 2.17 7.99 -1.06
C THR A 265 1.80 6.57 -0.68
N GLY A 266 2.15 5.63 -1.55
CA GLY A 266 1.93 4.21 -1.32
C GLY A 266 2.37 3.37 -2.52
N GLY A 267 2.10 2.08 -2.46
CA GLY A 267 2.46 1.13 -3.52
C GLY A 267 3.93 0.69 -3.50
N ALA A 268 4.75 1.31 -2.68
CA ALA A 268 6.12 0.91 -2.38
C ALA A 268 6.52 1.39 -0.99
N MET A 269 7.64 0.89 -0.49
CA MET A 269 8.22 1.37 0.77
C MET A 269 8.63 2.83 0.66
N VAL A 270 8.52 3.53 1.77
CA VAL A 270 8.86 4.95 1.91
C VAL A 270 10.07 5.07 2.82
N SER A 271 11.14 5.68 2.31
CA SER A 271 12.33 5.92 3.12
C SER A 271 12.14 7.08 4.08
N GLU A 272 12.83 7.05 5.21
CA GLU A 272 12.87 8.17 6.14
C GLU A 272 13.46 9.43 5.49
N ASP A 273 14.45 9.26 4.59
CA ASP A 273 15.01 10.37 3.83
C ASP A 273 13.97 11.06 2.93
N LEU A 274 13.08 10.29 2.29
CA LEU A 274 11.97 10.87 1.51
C LEU A 274 10.98 11.60 2.41
N LYS A 275 10.62 11.03 3.55
CA LYS A 275 9.72 11.68 4.53
C LYS A 275 10.30 13.01 5.00
N GLN A 276 11.56 12.99 5.40
CA GLN A 276 12.27 14.17 5.83
C GLN A 276 12.36 15.21 4.71
N ARG A 277 12.76 14.80 3.51
CA ARG A 277 12.85 15.69 2.34
C ARG A 277 11.52 16.34 2.02
N VAL A 278 10.44 15.58 1.97
CA VAL A 278 9.09 16.11 1.73
C VAL A 278 8.70 17.11 2.82
N MET A 279 8.97 16.78 4.08
CA MET A 279 8.66 17.69 5.19
C MET A 279 9.48 18.98 5.13
N GLU A 280 10.78 18.91 4.83
CA GLU A 280 11.65 20.07 4.71
C GLU A 280 11.27 20.96 3.52
N THR A 281 10.94 20.35 2.39
CA THR A 281 10.66 21.05 1.13
C THR A 281 9.24 21.58 1.08
N TRP A 282 8.23 20.75 1.35
CA TRP A 282 6.81 21.11 1.22
C TRP A 282 6.18 21.64 2.52
N GLY A 283 6.84 21.47 3.68
CA GLY A 283 6.29 21.83 4.98
C GLY A 283 5.07 21.00 5.40
N ILE A 284 4.84 19.86 4.76
CA ILE A 284 3.68 18.99 4.93
C ILE A 284 4.15 17.57 5.21
N PRO A 285 3.69 16.93 6.30
CA PRO A 285 4.07 15.54 6.57
C PRO A 285 3.54 14.60 5.48
N LEU A 286 4.40 13.68 5.05
CA LEU A 286 4.03 12.62 4.13
C LEU A 286 3.16 11.60 4.84
N ILE A 287 2.03 11.24 4.24
CA ILE A 287 1.10 10.23 4.76
C ILE A 287 1.22 8.98 3.89
N GLU A 288 1.47 7.86 4.54
CA GLU A 288 1.64 6.58 3.88
C GLU A 288 0.36 5.77 3.87
N GLY A 289 0.14 5.07 2.75
CA GLY A 289 -0.86 4.04 2.58
C GLY A 289 -0.24 2.73 2.11
N TYR A 290 -0.74 1.63 2.64
CA TYR A 290 -0.40 0.28 2.25
C TYR A 290 -1.61 -0.43 1.68
N GLY A 291 -1.43 -1.12 0.56
CA GLY A 291 -2.47 -1.91 -0.06
C GLY A 291 -1.92 -2.82 -1.14
N LEU A 292 -2.68 -3.86 -1.43
CA LEU A 292 -2.38 -4.84 -2.47
C LEU A 292 -3.56 -4.96 -3.42
N THR A 293 -3.28 -5.08 -4.70
CA THR A 293 -4.30 -5.30 -5.73
C THR A 293 -5.13 -6.56 -5.43
N GLU A 294 -4.51 -7.58 -4.88
CA GLU A 294 -5.12 -8.86 -4.54
C GLU A 294 -6.18 -8.75 -3.45
N THR A 295 -5.89 -7.97 -2.43
CA THR A 295 -6.74 -7.86 -1.23
C THR A 295 -7.63 -6.62 -1.22
N LEU A 296 -7.38 -5.66 -2.09
CA LEU A 296 -8.17 -4.45 -2.33
C LEU A 296 -8.57 -3.68 -1.07
N THR A 297 -9.71 -4.04 -0.47
CA THR A 297 -10.27 -3.38 0.71
C THR A 297 -9.52 -3.63 2.00
N CYS A 298 -8.63 -4.62 2.01
CA CYS A 298 -7.79 -4.91 3.16
C CYS A 298 -6.48 -4.15 3.01
N ALA A 299 -6.54 -2.88 3.31
CA ALA A 299 -5.46 -1.92 3.24
C ALA A 299 -5.11 -1.37 4.63
N ALA A 300 -4.04 -0.64 4.72
CA ALA A 300 -3.70 0.13 5.91
C ALA A 300 -3.29 1.55 5.52
N GLY A 301 -3.44 2.48 6.44
CA GLY A 301 -3.06 3.87 6.19
C GLY A 301 -2.85 4.67 7.47
N GLN A 302 -1.99 5.65 7.39
CA GLN A 302 -1.74 6.58 8.48
C GLN A 302 -2.93 7.54 8.65
N CYS A 303 -3.30 7.80 9.90
CA CYS A 303 -4.39 8.71 10.23
C CYS A 303 -3.95 10.19 10.37
N GLY A 304 -2.66 10.47 10.22
CA GLY A 304 -2.07 11.79 10.45
C GLY A 304 -1.95 12.20 11.93
N LYS A 305 -2.26 11.29 12.87
CA LYS A 305 -2.07 11.47 14.32
C LYS A 305 -1.01 10.53 14.89
N SER A 306 -0.51 9.61 14.09
CA SER A 306 0.49 8.61 14.41
C SER A 306 1.16 8.16 13.11
N GLU A 307 2.40 7.77 13.19
CA GLU A 307 3.14 7.15 12.08
C GLU A 307 2.68 5.72 11.80
N ARG A 308 1.94 5.12 12.74
CA ARG A 308 1.40 3.78 12.59
C ARG A 308 0.28 3.77 11.54
N MET A 309 0.20 2.72 10.75
CA MET A 309 -0.87 2.52 9.79
C MET A 309 -2.00 1.71 10.40
N HIS A 310 -3.22 2.20 10.31
CA HIS A 310 -4.42 1.50 10.72
C HIS A 310 -4.86 0.52 9.66
N PHE A 311 -4.90 -0.77 9.99
CA PHE A 311 -5.45 -1.80 9.12
C PHE A 311 -6.98 -1.77 9.10
N THR A 312 -7.58 -2.10 7.97
CA THR A 312 -9.04 -2.13 7.80
C THR A 312 -9.66 -3.41 8.34
N ASP A 313 -9.59 -3.61 9.64
CA ASP A 313 -10.08 -4.80 10.38
C ASP A 313 -11.52 -5.21 10.08
N VAL A 314 -12.28 -4.32 9.47
CA VAL A 314 -13.70 -4.54 9.17
C VAL A 314 -13.94 -5.25 7.84
N THR A 315 -12.96 -5.19 6.95
CA THR A 315 -13.00 -5.83 5.61
C THR A 315 -12.11 -7.06 5.52
N GLY A 316 -11.23 -7.27 6.51
CA GLY A 316 -10.35 -8.43 6.55
C GLY A 316 -9.74 -8.69 7.92
N TYR A 317 -8.95 -9.74 7.97
CA TYR A 317 -8.19 -10.16 9.13
C TYR A 317 -6.72 -10.26 8.77
N ALA A 318 -5.87 -9.62 9.55
CA ALA A 318 -4.42 -9.64 9.39
C ALA A 318 -3.77 -10.57 10.42
N GLU A 319 -2.91 -11.45 9.95
CA GLU A 319 -1.99 -12.27 10.74
C GLU A 319 -0.57 -11.89 10.37
N VAL A 320 0.37 -12.10 11.27
CA VAL A 320 1.81 -12.02 10.95
C VAL A 320 2.44 -13.36 11.31
N LEU A 321 3.06 -13.99 10.33
CA LEU A 321 3.57 -15.35 10.42
C LEU A 321 5.10 -15.38 10.24
N ASP A 322 5.74 -16.30 10.93
CA ASP A 322 7.16 -16.58 10.72
C ASP A 322 7.38 -17.13 9.29
N PRO A 323 8.35 -16.57 8.52
CA PRO A 323 8.55 -16.98 7.13
C PRO A 323 9.07 -18.42 6.94
N GLN A 324 9.54 -19.08 7.99
CA GLN A 324 10.09 -20.46 7.93
C GLN A 324 9.10 -21.48 8.47
N THR A 325 8.45 -21.16 9.58
CA THR A 325 7.55 -22.10 10.28
C THR A 325 6.09 -21.90 9.93
N GLU A 326 5.72 -20.77 9.33
CA GLU A 326 4.34 -20.35 9.04
C GLU A 326 3.45 -20.20 10.30
N GLU A 327 4.07 -20.20 11.46
CA GLU A 327 3.40 -20.01 12.73
C GLU A 327 3.24 -18.53 13.09
N PRO A 328 2.19 -18.15 13.83
CA PRO A 328 2.01 -16.75 14.25
C PRO A 328 3.16 -16.25 15.11
N VAL A 329 3.69 -15.06 14.78
CA VAL A 329 4.68 -14.38 15.61
C VAL A 329 4.00 -13.45 16.62
N PRO A 330 4.59 -13.25 17.81
CA PRO A 330 4.09 -12.27 18.77
C PRO A 330 4.08 -10.83 18.20
N PRO A 331 3.09 -10.00 18.56
CA PRO A 331 3.12 -8.57 18.21
C PRO A 331 4.42 -7.90 18.66
N GLY A 332 4.94 -6.99 17.85
CA GLY A 332 6.24 -6.34 18.07
C GLY A 332 7.41 -7.07 17.42
N GLN A 333 7.20 -8.23 16.84
CA GLN A 333 8.20 -8.97 16.07
C GLN A 333 7.89 -8.94 14.58
N PRO A 334 8.92 -8.95 13.71
CA PRO A 334 8.72 -9.00 12.27
C PRO A 334 8.26 -10.39 11.80
N GLY A 335 7.40 -10.40 10.82
CA GLY A 335 6.97 -11.60 10.11
C GLY A 335 6.19 -11.24 8.85
N VAL A 336 5.80 -12.24 8.07
CA VAL A 336 5.06 -12.02 6.82
C VAL A 336 3.60 -11.71 7.12
N LEU A 337 3.15 -10.57 6.61
CA LEU A 337 1.74 -10.20 6.65
C LEU A 337 0.93 -11.19 5.83
N THR A 338 -0.09 -11.75 6.45
CA THR A 338 -1.02 -12.68 5.80
C THR A 338 -2.43 -12.16 5.99
N ILE A 339 -3.19 -12.05 4.91
CA ILE A 339 -4.49 -11.36 4.91
C ILE A 339 -5.60 -12.33 4.51
N THR A 340 -6.66 -12.39 5.32
CA THR A 340 -7.94 -12.99 4.96
C THR A 340 -8.94 -11.88 4.64
N THR A 341 -9.43 -11.81 3.39
CA THR A 341 -10.47 -10.86 3.00
C THR A 341 -11.85 -11.38 3.42
N PHE A 342 -12.78 -10.50 3.78
CA PHE A 342 -14.08 -10.91 4.26
C PHE A 342 -15.18 -10.84 3.20
N TYR A 343 -15.96 -11.91 3.09
CA TYR A 343 -17.28 -11.88 2.46
C TYR A 343 -18.30 -11.19 3.40
N PRO A 344 -19.19 -10.34 2.89
CA PRO A 344 -19.43 -10.02 1.48
C PRO A 344 -18.69 -8.77 0.97
N ASP A 345 -17.73 -8.22 1.69
CA ASP A 345 -16.99 -7.04 1.24
C ASP A 345 -16.18 -7.40 -0.03
N ARG A 346 -15.58 -8.58 -0.04
CA ARG A 346 -14.94 -9.20 -1.18
C ARG A 346 -15.72 -10.47 -1.56
N GLU A 347 -16.44 -10.46 -2.69
CA GLU A 347 -17.36 -11.55 -3.06
C GLU A 347 -16.93 -12.35 -4.28
N LEU A 348 -16.37 -11.71 -5.32
CA LEU A 348 -16.02 -12.42 -6.54
C LEU A 348 -14.76 -13.27 -6.39
N MET A 349 -13.76 -12.74 -5.70
CA MET A 349 -12.45 -13.39 -5.53
C MET A 349 -11.92 -13.19 -4.10
N PRO A 350 -12.64 -13.73 -3.08
CA PRO A 350 -12.20 -13.65 -1.70
C PRO A 350 -10.96 -14.50 -1.47
N LEU A 351 -10.02 -14.02 -0.65
CA LEU A 351 -8.78 -14.71 -0.35
C LEU A 351 -8.73 -15.10 1.14
N LEU A 352 -8.39 -16.37 1.42
CA LEU A 352 -8.06 -16.84 2.75
C LEU A 352 -6.56 -16.86 2.93
N ARG A 353 -6.08 -16.31 4.05
CA ARG A 353 -4.68 -16.32 4.46
C ARG A 353 -3.72 -16.05 3.29
N TYR A 354 -3.98 -14.98 2.53
CA TYR A 354 -3.13 -14.59 1.42
C TYR A 354 -1.77 -14.13 1.94
N TRP A 355 -0.75 -14.88 1.60
CA TRP A 355 0.65 -14.61 1.95
C TRP A 355 1.18 -13.50 1.06
N THR A 356 1.43 -12.33 1.64
CA THR A 356 1.76 -11.12 0.86
C THR A 356 3.23 -11.02 0.47
N ASP A 357 4.10 -11.79 1.09
CA ASP A 357 5.55 -11.64 1.12
C ASP A 357 6.04 -10.34 1.79
N ASP A 358 5.17 -9.46 2.23
CA ASP A 358 5.56 -8.24 2.93
C ASP A 358 5.84 -8.54 4.41
N LEU A 359 7.04 -8.20 4.86
CA LEU A 359 7.45 -8.32 6.25
C LEU A 359 7.01 -7.06 7.00
N VAL A 360 6.19 -7.27 8.02
CA VAL A 360 5.65 -6.18 8.84
C VAL A 360 5.83 -6.45 10.33
N ILE A 361 5.73 -5.40 11.12
CA ILE A 361 5.67 -5.47 12.57
C ILE A 361 4.30 -4.95 13.00
N LEU A 362 3.49 -5.77 13.66
CA LEU A 362 2.23 -5.31 14.24
C LEU A 362 2.43 -4.72 15.63
N SER A 363 1.65 -3.71 15.95
CA SER A 363 1.62 -3.13 17.29
C SER A 363 1.05 -4.12 18.31
N PRO A 364 1.64 -4.21 19.52
CA PRO A 364 1.09 -5.00 20.61
C PRO A 364 -0.23 -4.41 21.15
N ASP A 365 -0.48 -3.14 20.92
CA ASP A 365 -1.70 -2.46 21.31
C ASP A 365 -2.46 -1.89 20.10
N ARG A 366 -3.73 -1.60 20.28
CA ARG A 366 -4.62 -1.02 19.26
C ARG A 366 -5.01 0.42 19.55
N THR A 367 -4.31 1.08 20.47
CA THR A 367 -4.62 2.46 20.86
C THR A 367 -3.97 3.46 19.92
N CYS A 368 -4.71 4.49 19.55
CA CYS A 368 -4.22 5.62 18.77
C CYS A 368 -4.90 6.91 19.22
N ALA A 369 -4.18 8.02 19.12
CA ALA A 369 -4.72 9.35 19.40
C ALA A 369 -5.92 9.74 18.52
N CYS A 370 -6.11 9.08 17.37
CA CYS A 370 -7.29 9.27 16.51
C CYS A 370 -8.56 8.60 17.07
N GLY A 371 -8.44 7.73 18.07
CA GLY A 371 -9.55 7.02 18.70
C GLY A 371 -10.02 5.74 17.98
N LEU A 372 -9.38 5.33 16.87
CA LEU A 372 -9.72 4.10 16.16
C LEU A 372 -8.98 2.90 16.78
N PRO A 373 -9.71 1.89 17.32
CA PRO A 373 -9.10 0.72 17.96
C PRO A 373 -8.84 -0.43 16.96
N THR A 374 -8.13 -0.14 15.89
CA THR A 374 -7.82 -1.12 14.83
C THR A 374 -6.46 -1.76 15.03
N THR A 375 -6.22 -2.88 14.35
CA THR A 375 -4.87 -3.43 14.18
C THR A 375 -3.98 -2.38 13.55
N GLN A 376 -2.76 -2.22 14.07
CA GLN A 376 -1.83 -1.20 13.58
C GLN A 376 -0.53 -1.85 13.13
N ILE A 377 -0.09 -1.47 11.94
CA ILE A 377 1.24 -1.78 11.42
C ILE A 377 2.18 -0.70 11.94
N LEU A 378 3.19 -1.10 12.69
CA LEU A 378 4.24 -0.22 13.19
C LEU A 378 5.25 0.10 12.10
N ASP A 379 5.60 -0.92 11.32
CA ASP A 379 6.63 -0.82 10.31
C ASP A 379 6.41 -1.85 9.19
N ILE A 380 6.84 -1.51 7.98
CA ILE A 380 6.97 -2.39 6.83
C ILE A 380 8.47 -2.56 6.58
N VAL A 381 9.01 -3.69 7.03
CA VAL A 381 10.45 -3.97 7.02
C VAL A 381 10.99 -4.23 5.61
N GLY A 382 10.16 -4.81 4.73
CA GLY A 382 10.54 -5.16 3.37
C GLY A 382 9.73 -6.33 2.82
N ARG A 383 10.27 -6.99 1.79
CA ARG A 383 9.66 -8.20 1.21
C ARG A 383 10.52 -9.42 1.49
N ALA A 384 9.90 -10.51 1.93
CA ALA A 384 10.59 -11.76 2.25
C ALA A 384 11.25 -12.40 1.01
N ASP A 385 10.59 -12.30 -0.15
CA ASP A 385 11.10 -12.80 -1.44
C ASP A 385 12.24 -11.95 -2.04
N HIS A 386 12.44 -10.73 -1.55
CA HIS A 386 13.51 -9.82 -1.99
C HIS A 386 14.70 -9.77 -1.04
N MET A 387 14.65 -10.50 0.06
CA MET A 387 15.72 -10.51 1.05
C MET A 387 17.01 -11.10 0.48
N VAL A 388 18.11 -10.37 0.56
CA VAL A 388 19.44 -10.84 0.18
C VAL A 388 20.28 -11.09 1.44
N LYS A 389 20.73 -12.32 1.62
CA LYS A 389 21.64 -12.66 2.73
C LYS A 389 23.07 -12.27 2.37
N VAL A 390 23.65 -11.41 3.22
CA VAL A 390 25.05 -10.99 3.14
C VAL A 390 25.70 -11.38 4.46
N GLY A 391 26.51 -12.42 4.44
CA GLY A 391 27.01 -13.04 5.66
C GLY A 391 25.88 -13.63 6.52
N LEU A 392 25.83 -13.20 7.77
CA LEU A 392 24.78 -13.62 8.71
C LEU A 392 23.58 -12.63 8.75
N GLN A 393 23.66 -11.54 8.00
CA GLN A 393 22.63 -10.50 7.96
C GLN A 393 21.77 -10.63 6.71
N ALA A 394 20.49 -10.34 6.88
CA ALA A 394 19.56 -10.11 5.79
C ALA A 394 19.52 -8.61 5.48
N PHE A 395 19.63 -8.26 4.21
CA PHE A 395 19.43 -6.90 3.72
C PHE A 395 18.27 -6.87 2.74
N TYR A 396 17.49 -5.81 2.83
CA TYR A 396 16.44 -5.55 1.87
C TYR A 396 16.94 -4.56 0.81
N PRO A 397 16.59 -4.78 -0.45
CA PRO A 397 17.02 -3.89 -1.53
C PRO A 397 16.65 -2.43 -1.31
N GLN A 398 15.54 -2.20 -0.63
CA GLN A 398 15.07 -0.85 -0.32
C GLN A 398 16.09 -0.08 0.51
N GLU A 399 16.66 -0.70 1.55
CA GLU A 399 17.67 -0.05 2.41
C GLU A 399 18.89 0.41 1.60
N ILE A 400 19.21 -0.35 0.54
CA ILE A 400 20.30 -0.01 -0.38
C ILE A 400 19.88 1.12 -1.30
N GLY A 401 18.68 1.01 -1.90
CA GLY A 401 18.12 2.05 -2.75
C GLY A 401 18.03 3.39 -2.05
N ASP A 402 17.58 3.40 -0.80
CA ASP A 402 17.49 4.61 0.04
C ASP A 402 18.86 5.24 0.25
N SER A 403 19.87 4.43 0.54
CA SER A 403 21.25 4.93 0.67
C SER A 403 21.77 5.56 -0.63
N LEU A 404 21.31 5.05 -1.80
CA LEU A 404 21.72 5.54 -3.12
C LEU A 404 21.05 6.86 -3.51
N LEU A 405 19.94 7.24 -2.89
CA LEU A 405 19.27 8.53 -3.14
C LEU A 405 20.15 9.74 -2.81
N ALA A 406 21.14 9.57 -1.95
CA ALA A 406 22.09 10.61 -1.59
C ALA A 406 23.10 10.97 -2.71
N PHE A 407 23.12 10.21 -3.82
CA PHE A 407 24.13 10.37 -4.89
C PHE A 407 23.48 10.91 -6.18
N PRO A 408 23.52 12.23 -6.43
CA PRO A 408 22.87 12.86 -7.58
C PRO A 408 23.47 12.44 -8.92
N GLU A 409 24.66 11.86 -8.94
CA GLU A 409 25.33 11.35 -10.11
C GLU A 409 24.67 10.07 -10.69
N LEU A 410 23.77 9.44 -9.91
CA LEU A 410 23.04 8.24 -10.33
C LEU A 410 21.76 8.61 -11.09
N VAL A 411 21.27 7.69 -11.91
CA VAL A 411 19.91 7.76 -12.47
C VAL A 411 18.92 7.85 -11.33
N MET A 412 17.96 8.77 -11.42
CA MET A 412 16.94 8.94 -10.39
C MET A 412 15.55 8.55 -10.92
N PRO A 413 14.82 7.72 -10.17
CA PRO A 413 15.23 7.03 -8.93
C PRO A 413 16.38 6.05 -9.19
N PRO A 414 17.22 5.74 -8.16
CA PRO A 414 18.40 4.91 -8.37
C PRO A 414 18.06 3.54 -8.97
N ARG A 415 18.77 3.17 -10.01
CA ARG A 415 18.69 1.85 -10.65
C ARG A 415 19.93 1.05 -10.28
N PHE A 416 19.73 -0.11 -9.67
CA PHE A 416 20.84 -0.93 -9.19
C PHE A 416 20.48 -2.41 -9.15
N THR A 417 21.50 -3.25 -9.04
CA THR A 417 21.36 -4.67 -8.69
C THR A 417 22.19 -4.98 -7.45
N LEU A 418 21.74 -5.95 -6.66
CA LEU A 418 22.52 -6.54 -5.57
C LEU A 418 22.63 -8.03 -5.81
N ARG A 419 23.85 -8.56 -5.79
CA ARG A 419 24.09 -9.99 -5.77
C ARG A 419 25.21 -10.34 -4.81
N THR A 420 25.22 -11.59 -4.35
CA THR A 420 26.31 -12.10 -3.52
C THR A 420 27.03 -13.22 -4.24
N GLU A 421 28.35 -13.25 -4.10
CA GLU A 421 29.21 -14.29 -4.62
C GLU A 421 30.11 -14.82 -3.51
N GLN A 422 30.15 -16.14 -3.33
CA GLN A 422 31.12 -16.75 -2.45
C GLN A 422 32.41 -16.99 -3.25
N ARG A 423 33.54 -16.46 -2.75
CA ARG A 423 34.87 -16.71 -3.29
C ARG A 423 35.75 -17.34 -2.21
N GLU A 424 36.95 -17.79 -2.57
CA GLU A 424 37.84 -18.52 -1.65
C GLU A 424 38.19 -17.72 -0.39
N ASP A 425 38.30 -16.39 -0.52
CA ASP A 425 38.80 -15.49 0.51
C ASP A 425 37.69 -14.78 1.32
N ALA A 426 36.50 -14.61 0.75
CA ALA A 426 35.38 -13.92 1.41
C ALA A 426 34.08 -14.08 0.64
N GLN A 427 32.96 -13.71 1.25
CA GLN A 427 31.73 -13.42 0.54
C GLN A 427 31.81 -11.99 -0.03
N TYR A 428 31.40 -11.83 -1.31
CA TYR A 428 31.33 -10.53 -1.97
C TYR A 428 29.88 -10.10 -2.07
N ALA A 429 29.58 -8.88 -1.62
CA ALA A 429 28.34 -8.18 -1.89
C ALA A 429 28.59 -7.20 -3.04
N ILE A 430 28.00 -7.45 -4.21
CA ILE A 430 28.25 -6.69 -5.43
C ILE A 430 27.01 -5.86 -5.75
N VAL A 431 27.20 -4.55 -5.78
CA VAL A 431 26.15 -3.57 -6.11
C VAL A 431 26.51 -2.91 -7.43
N ASP A 432 25.74 -3.17 -8.48
CA ASP A 432 25.87 -2.46 -9.75
C ASP A 432 24.87 -1.28 -9.73
N VAL A 433 25.31 -0.05 -10.03
CA VAL A 433 24.49 1.17 -10.04
C VAL A 433 24.59 1.91 -11.37
N GLU A 434 23.47 2.46 -11.86
CA GLU A 434 23.45 3.23 -13.11
C GLU A 434 23.75 4.70 -12.90
N LEU A 435 24.66 5.24 -13.72
CA LEU A 435 25.01 6.65 -13.76
C LEU A 435 24.01 7.43 -14.62
N SER A 436 23.70 8.66 -14.22
CA SER A 436 22.87 9.59 -15.02
C SER A 436 23.60 10.11 -16.27
N ALA A 437 24.92 10.20 -16.19
CA ALA A 437 25.80 10.62 -17.29
C ALA A 437 27.14 9.85 -17.26
N SER A 438 27.84 9.82 -18.37
CA SER A 438 29.16 9.24 -18.44
C SER A 438 30.15 10.05 -17.62
N LEU A 439 30.96 9.38 -16.81
CA LEU A 439 32.04 9.98 -16.02
C LEU A 439 33.41 9.59 -16.58
N SER A 440 34.38 10.46 -16.37
CA SER A 440 35.79 10.14 -16.63
C SER A 440 36.29 9.08 -15.63
N PRO A 441 37.37 8.35 -15.95
CA PRO A 441 37.98 7.43 -14.99
C PRO A 441 38.40 8.10 -13.68
N GLU A 442 38.85 9.36 -13.75
CA GLU A 442 39.30 10.15 -12.60
C GLU A 442 38.12 10.51 -11.68
N GLU A 443 36.91 10.71 -12.22
CA GLU A 443 35.69 10.98 -11.46
C GLU A 443 35.03 9.71 -10.95
N SER A 444 35.17 8.61 -11.67
CA SER A 444 34.49 7.33 -11.39
C SER A 444 34.99 6.68 -10.11
N GLU A 445 36.28 6.69 -9.84
CA GLU A 445 36.85 6.02 -8.67
C GLU A 445 36.46 6.73 -7.34
N PRO A 446 36.57 8.08 -7.23
CA PRO A 446 36.06 8.77 -6.06
C PRO A 446 34.56 8.57 -5.80
N LEU A 447 33.74 8.56 -6.86
CA LEU A 447 32.30 8.31 -6.72
C LEU A 447 32.03 6.89 -6.23
N ARG A 448 32.70 5.90 -6.81
CA ARG A 448 32.59 4.49 -6.38
C ARG A 448 32.89 4.33 -4.90
N GLN A 449 33.96 4.96 -4.42
CA GLN A 449 34.33 4.92 -2.99
C GLN A 449 33.27 5.62 -2.13
N ARG A 450 32.81 6.80 -2.53
CA ARG A 450 31.74 7.51 -1.80
C ARG A 450 30.48 6.67 -1.69
N ILE A 451 30.06 6.00 -2.77
CA ILE A 451 28.89 5.10 -2.73
C ILE A 451 29.17 3.92 -1.81
N ALA A 452 30.32 3.29 -1.92
CA ALA A 452 30.70 2.16 -1.08
C ALA A 452 30.69 2.52 0.41
N ASP A 453 31.15 3.72 0.77
CA ASP A 453 31.16 4.20 2.16
C ASP A 453 29.78 4.65 2.64
N GLY A 454 28.94 5.17 1.76
CA GLY A 454 27.63 5.72 2.08
C GLY A 454 26.49 4.68 2.13
N ILE A 455 26.64 3.58 1.42
CA ILE A 455 25.59 2.55 1.35
C ILE A 455 25.42 1.81 2.69
N VAL A 456 24.19 1.44 3.05
CA VAL A 456 23.88 0.80 4.34
C VAL A 456 24.74 -0.44 4.63
N LEU A 457 25.09 -1.21 3.61
CA LEU A 457 25.96 -2.38 3.72
C LEU A 457 27.33 -2.07 4.37
N SER A 458 27.89 -0.88 4.13
CA SER A 458 29.17 -0.45 4.70
C SER A 458 29.14 -0.37 6.23
N ARG A 459 27.98 -0.18 6.82
CA ARG A 459 27.77 -0.09 8.27
C ARG A 459 27.76 -1.46 8.94
N TYR A 460 27.60 -2.53 8.17
CA TYR A 460 27.51 -3.88 8.69
C TYR A 460 28.88 -4.37 9.18
N TRP A 461 28.91 -4.97 10.38
CA TRP A 461 30.15 -5.33 11.05
C TRP A 461 31.01 -6.32 10.28
N GLN A 462 30.42 -7.29 9.54
CA GLN A 462 31.17 -8.25 8.72
C GLN A 462 31.84 -7.60 7.52
N VAL A 463 31.28 -6.52 6.99
CA VAL A 463 31.94 -5.69 5.97
C VAL A 463 33.11 -4.93 6.60
N LYS A 464 32.92 -4.37 7.79
CA LYS A 464 33.97 -3.61 8.51
C LYS A 464 35.19 -4.46 8.86
N ILE A 465 34.98 -5.73 9.20
CA ILE A 465 36.10 -6.66 9.50
C ILE A 465 36.63 -7.39 8.28
N GLY A 466 36.09 -7.14 7.08
CA GLY A 466 36.55 -7.75 5.82
C GLY A 466 36.07 -9.18 5.56
N ALA A 467 35.22 -9.75 6.43
CA ALA A 467 34.61 -11.07 6.18
C ALA A 467 33.61 -11.04 5.00
N VAL A 468 33.03 -9.89 4.75
CA VAL A 468 32.26 -9.57 3.54
C VAL A 468 32.94 -8.42 2.82
N LYS A 469 33.20 -8.56 1.53
CA LYS A 469 33.76 -7.49 0.68
C LYS A 469 32.66 -6.83 -0.14
N LEU A 470 32.48 -5.53 0.08
CA LEU A 470 31.54 -4.71 -0.68
C LEU A 470 32.21 -4.22 -1.97
N VAL A 471 31.59 -4.50 -3.10
CA VAL A 471 32.04 -4.06 -4.43
C VAL A 471 30.93 -3.23 -5.08
N VAL A 472 31.23 -1.99 -5.43
CA VAL A 472 30.34 -1.12 -6.19
C VAL A 472 30.84 -1.01 -7.62
N ASN A 473 29.97 -1.29 -8.59
CA ASN A 473 30.26 -1.11 -10.01
C ASN A 473 29.36 0.01 -10.56
N LEU A 474 29.97 0.99 -11.20
CA LEU A 474 29.27 2.03 -11.93
C LEU A 474 28.93 1.52 -13.33
N ARG A 475 27.68 1.66 -13.73
CA ARG A 475 27.17 1.21 -15.03
C ARG A 475 26.67 2.40 -15.83
N PRO A 476 26.80 2.39 -17.18
CA PRO A 476 26.17 3.39 -18.02
C PRO A 476 24.64 3.41 -17.86
N ALA A 477 24.02 4.55 -18.08
CA ALA A 477 22.56 4.68 -18.08
C ALA A 477 21.90 3.68 -19.04
N GLY A 478 20.87 2.99 -18.58
CA GLY A 478 20.13 2.01 -19.36
C GLY A 478 20.82 0.68 -19.60
N SER A 479 21.99 0.41 -18.97
CA SER A 479 22.75 -0.82 -19.17
C SER A 479 22.35 -1.98 -18.27
N LEU A 480 21.61 -1.71 -17.18
CA LEU A 480 21.05 -2.76 -16.35
C LEU A 480 19.79 -3.32 -17.02
N GLU A 481 19.81 -4.62 -17.35
CA GLU A 481 18.67 -5.29 -17.97
C GLU A 481 17.46 -5.31 -17.05
N HIS A 482 16.30 -4.95 -17.61
CA HIS A 482 14.95 -4.80 -17.06
C HIS A 482 14.61 -3.46 -16.43
N PRO A 483 14.27 -2.47 -17.27
CA PRO A 483 13.63 -1.26 -16.81
C PRO A 483 12.13 -1.49 -16.75
N PHE A 484 11.56 -1.66 -15.58
CA PHE A 484 10.16 -1.32 -15.37
C PHE A 484 10.07 -0.01 -14.60
N ALA A 485 9.61 1.00 -15.26
CA ALA A 485 9.68 2.38 -14.84
C ALA A 485 8.77 2.75 -13.67
N TYR A 486 7.88 1.87 -13.18
CA TYR A 486 6.79 2.34 -12.33
C TYR A 486 6.57 1.61 -11.02
N LYS A 487 6.90 0.35 -10.91
CA LYS A 487 6.94 -0.36 -9.63
C LYS A 487 8.36 -0.82 -9.39
N HIS A 488 9.05 -0.03 -8.63
CA HIS A 488 10.32 -0.31 -7.95
C HIS A 488 10.93 -1.70 -8.18
N ARG A 489 11.46 -1.91 -9.38
CA ARG A 489 12.43 -2.97 -9.59
C ARG A 489 13.81 -2.33 -9.66
N HIS A 490 14.25 -1.87 -8.51
CA HIS A 490 15.64 -1.49 -8.35
C HIS A 490 16.54 -2.73 -8.21
N LEU A 491 15.96 -3.93 -8.22
CA LEU A 491 16.67 -5.14 -7.97
C LEU A 491 16.43 -6.17 -9.06
N VAL A 492 17.45 -6.48 -9.80
CA VAL A 492 17.57 -7.78 -10.46
C VAL A 492 18.28 -8.69 -9.45
N LEU A 493 17.54 -9.58 -8.82
CA LEU A 493 18.14 -10.70 -8.12
C LEU A 493 18.82 -11.54 -9.21
N ALA A 494 20.12 -11.51 -9.29
CA ALA A 494 20.85 -12.50 -10.08
C ALA A 494 20.38 -13.87 -9.59
N GLN A 495 19.89 -14.69 -10.53
CA GLN A 495 19.39 -16.02 -10.24
C GLN A 495 20.34 -16.72 -9.29
N ARG A 496 19.80 -17.31 -8.24
CA ARG A 496 20.52 -18.26 -7.41
C ARG A 496 21.07 -19.32 -8.37
N ASN A 497 22.38 -19.34 -8.54
CA ASN A 497 23.02 -20.54 -9.05
C ASN A 497 22.76 -21.61 -8.01
N GLU A 498 22.05 -22.65 -8.44
CA GLU A 498 21.81 -23.89 -7.69
C GLU A 498 23.13 -24.53 -7.24
#